data_3725225d690c0fe02efabc3f5ebc0811
#
_entry.id   3725225d690c0fe02efabc3f5ebc0811
#
_cell.length_a   1.000
_cell.length_b   1.000
_cell.length_c   1.000
_cell.angle_alpha   90.00
_cell.angle_beta   90.00
_cell.angle_gamma   90.00
#
_symmetry.space_group_name_H-M   'P 1'
#
loop_
_entity.id
_entity.type
_entity.pdbx_description
1 polymer ?
#
loop_
_entity_poly.entity_id
_entity_poly.type
_entity_poly.pdbx_seq_one_letter_code
_entity_poly.pdbx_strand_id
1 'polypeptide(L)'
;MKRPFLLGTKEAEVKLVLERLRSHQPVHDVEFDRIFPAEFHSLSSTFFTPTEIAVRAAELLVTDADTRVLDVGSGVGKFCLVGALSTDGWFYGVEQRKRLVNLAKSIVDDFEIPRAEFLEGDARRLDWRCFQSFYLFNPFVEHLYKEGDRLDQSIGFSEDAYLAMVRGVQIRLHGLPVGTRVATYHGFGGDMPPGYELRVEEPGYGDYLRLWVKEREA
;
A
#
# COMPACT_ATOMS: atom_id res chain seq x y z
N MET A 1 27.25 0.32 -6.53
CA MET A 1 27.34 -0.44 -7.79
C MET A 1 25.91 -0.63 -8.29
N LYS A 2 25.44 0.24 -9.20
CA LYS A 2 24.08 0.17 -9.77
C LYS A 2 23.93 -1.17 -10.48
N ARG A 3 23.00 -2.01 -10.02
CA ARG A 3 22.62 -3.22 -10.77
C ARG A 3 21.70 -2.77 -11.91
N PRO A 4 21.99 -3.08 -13.18
CA PRO A 4 21.05 -2.79 -14.26
C PRO A 4 19.88 -3.76 -14.13
N PHE A 5 18.81 -3.32 -13.46
CA PHE A 5 17.58 -4.11 -13.32
C PHE A 5 16.83 -4.23 -14.65
N LEU A 6 17.05 -3.29 -15.55
CA LEU A 6 16.42 -3.22 -16.87
C LEU A 6 17.46 -2.87 -17.92
N LEU A 7 17.49 -3.62 -19.00
CA LEU A 7 18.30 -3.29 -20.17
C LEU A 7 17.61 -2.21 -21.00
N GLY A 8 18.25 -1.09 -21.19
CA GLY A 8 17.95 0.07 -22.04
C GLY A 8 16.51 0.34 -22.51
N THR A 9 15.94 -0.51 -23.35
CA THR A 9 14.58 -0.35 -23.90
C THR A 9 13.49 -0.52 -22.84
N LYS A 10 13.62 -1.47 -21.91
CA LYS A 10 12.68 -1.68 -20.82
C LYS A 10 12.67 -0.52 -19.81
N GLU A 11 13.83 0.05 -19.53
CA GLU A 11 13.91 1.22 -18.63
C GLU A 11 13.22 2.44 -19.22
N ALA A 12 13.37 2.67 -20.53
CA ALA A 12 12.68 3.78 -21.21
C ALA A 12 11.16 3.59 -21.21
N GLU A 13 10.67 2.36 -21.42
CA GLU A 13 9.24 2.04 -21.34
C GLU A 13 8.68 2.29 -19.94
N VAL A 14 9.39 1.85 -18.88
CA VAL A 14 8.98 2.11 -17.50
C VAL A 14 8.95 3.61 -17.20
N LYS A 15 9.98 4.37 -17.58
CA LYS A 15 10.00 5.84 -17.39
C LYS A 15 8.80 6.52 -18.03
N LEU A 16 8.40 6.09 -19.24
CA LEU A 16 7.21 6.62 -19.90
C LEU A 16 5.92 6.33 -19.11
N VAL A 17 5.79 5.13 -18.54
CA VAL A 17 4.66 4.75 -17.69
C VAL A 17 4.61 5.62 -16.43
N LEU A 18 5.75 5.88 -15.78
CA LEU A 18 5.82 6.75 -14.60
C LEU A 18 5.48 8.21 -14.93
N GLU A 19 5.89 8.71 -16.10
CA GLU A 19 5.51 10.05 -16.58
C GLU A 19 4.01 10.17 -16.85
N ARG A 20 3.40 9.13 -17.38
CA ARG A 20 1.93 9.08 -17.56
C ARG A 20 1.21 9.19 -16.22
N LEU A 21 1.65 8.46 -15.18
CA LEU A 21 1.07 8.60 -13.84
C LEU A 21 1.22 10.02 -13.29
N ARG A 22 2.42 10.63 -13.40
CA ARG A 22 2.66 12.02 -13.00
C ARG A 22 1.77 13.03 -13.74
N SER A 23 1.36 12.67 -14.95
CA SER A 23 0.48 13.50 -15.79
C SER A 23 -1.01 13.11 -15.65
N HIS A 24 -1.37 12.32 -14.63
CA HIS A 24 -2.72 11.81 -14.38
C HIS A 24 -3.35 11.08 -15.58
N GLN A 25 -2.52 10.44 -16.40
CA GLN A 25 -2.98 9.61 -17.51
C GLN A 25 -3.20 8.17 -17.04
N PRO A 26 -4.21 7.45 -17.59
CA PRO A 26 -4.47 6.09 -17.22
C PRO A 26 -3.27 5.16 -17.45
N VAL A 27 -2.98 4.31 -16.47
CA VAL A 27 -1.94 3.28 -16.53
C VAL A 27 -2.52 1.98 -16.00
N HIS A 28 -2.38 0.90 -16.78
CA HIS A 28 -2.85 -0.43 -16.39
C HIS A 28 -1.77 -1.24 -15.67
N ASP A 29 -2.17 -2.23 -14.89
CA ASP A 29 -1.27 -3.10 -14.12
C ASP A 29 -0.17 -3.71 -14.97
N VAL A 30 -0.50 -4.25 -16.15
CA VAL A 30 0.47 -4.87 -17.06
C VAL A 30 1.58 -3.92 -17.52
N GLU A 31 1.31 -2.62 -17.51
CA GLU A 31 2.28 -1.57 -17.85
C GLU A 31 3.11 -1.20 -16.62
N PHE A 32 2.43 -0.90 -15.49
CA PHE A 32 3.09 -0.48 -14.26
C PHE A 32 3.96 -1.60 -13.67
N ASP A 33 3.47 -2.83 -13.63
CA ASP A 33 4.16 -3.94 -12.99
C ASP A 33 5.49 -4.32 -13.65
N ARG A 34 5.78 -3.79 -14.84
CA ARG A 34 7.11 -3.91 -15.48
C ARG A 34 8.24 -3.27 -14.66
N ILE A 35 7.91 -2.38 -13.72
CA ILE A 35 8.88 -1.81 -12.77
C ILE A 35 9.42 -2.89 -11.82
N PHE A 36 8.67 -3.95 -11.57
CA PHE A 36 9.06 -5.05 -10.70
C PHE A 36 9.80 -6.16 -11.48
N PRO A 37 10.63 -6.96 -10.78
CA PRO A 37 11.18 -8.19 -11.35
C PRO A 37 10.09 -9.11 -11.90
N ALA A 38 10.39 -9.86 -12.97
CA ALA A 38 9.44 -10.73 -13.65
C ALA A 38 8.78 -11.78 -12.72
N GLU A 39 9.48 -12.19 -11.68
CA GLU A 39 8.96 -13.13 -10.66
C GLU A 39 7.75 -12.60 -9.90
N PHE A 40 7.55 -11.28 -9.85
CA PHE A 40 6.40 -10.64 -9.17
C PHE A 40 5.21 -10.41 -10.09
N HIS A 41 5.35 -10.51 -11.43
CA HIS A 41 4.26 -10.19 -12.35
C HIS A 41 3.06 -11.14 -12.20
N SER A 42 3.30 -12.43 -11.96
CA SER A 42 2.23 -13.41 -11.72
C SER A 42 1.54 -13.25 -10.36
N LEU A 43 2.16 -12.54 -9.43
CA LEU A 43 1.66 -12.31 -8.08
C LEU A 43 0.80 -11.05 -7.97
N SER A 44 0.88 -10.16 -8.98
CA SER A 44 0.23 -8.86 -8.96
C SER A 44 -1.28 -8.95 -8.76
N SER A 45 -1.95 -9.85 -9.49
CA SER A 45 -3.41 -10.00 -9.39
C SER A 45 -3.91 -10.50 -8.04
N THR A 46 -3.03 -11.09 -7.22
CA THR A 46 -3.40 -11.67 -5.92
C THR A 46 -2.97 -10.78 -4.75
N PHE A 47 -1.76 -10.20 -4.84
CA PHE A 47 -1.12 -9.56 -3.70
C PHE A 47 -0.95 -8.04 -3.84
N PHE A 48 -1.14 -7.47 -5.05
CA PHE A 48 -0.90 -6.05 -5.25
C PHE A 48 -2.20 -5.31 -5.55
N THR A 49 -2.33 -4.13 -4.99
CA THR A 49 -3.43 -3.23 -5.33
C THR A 49 -3.42 -2.93 -6.84
N PRO A 50 -4.55 -3.08 -7.55
CA PRO A 50 -4.65 -2.63 -8.94
C PRO A 50 -4.28 -1.16 -9.09
N THR A 51 -3.58 -0.80 -10.15
CA THR A 51 -3.04 0.55 -10.36
C THR A 51 -4.13 1.63 -10.31
N GLU A 52 -5.28 1.38 -10.92
CA GLU A 52 -6.43 2.31 -10.89
C GLU A 52 -6.99 2.49 -9.47
N ILE A 53 -7.10 1.41 -8.70
CA ILE A 53 -7.51 1.47 -7.29
C ILE A 53 -6.47 2.20 -6.45
N ALA A 54 -5.18 2.00 -6.71
CA ALA A 54 -4.10 2.68 -6.00
C ALA A 54 -4.13 4.19 -6.25
N VAL A 55 -4.32 4.64 -7.51
CA VAL A 55 -4.50 6.05 -7.86
C VAL A 55 -5.69 6.62 -7.11
N ARG A 56 -6.85 5.96 -7.21
CA ARG A 56 -8.09 6.44 -6.60
C ARG A 56 -8.01 6.49 -5.07
N ALA A 57 -7.43 5.48 -4.45
CA ALA A 57 -7.20 5.46 -3.00
C ALA A 57 -6.26 6.59 -2.55
N ALA A 58 -5.18 6.85 -3.31
CA ALA A 58 -4.25 7.94 -3.02
C ALA A 58 -4.95 9.31 -3.10
N GLU A 59 -5.76 9.56 -4.14
CA GLU A 59 -6.58 10.79 -4.27
C GLU A 59 -7.54 10.97 -3.09
N LEU A 60 -8.15 9.89 -2.60
CA LEU A 60 -9.06 9.93 -1.45
C LEU A 60 -8.35 10.20 -0.13
N LEU A 61 -7.09 9.76 0.00
CA LEU A 61 -6.31 9.86 1.24
C LEU A 61 -5.53 11.15 1.38
N VAL A 62 -5.05 11.71 0.27
CA VAL A 62 -4.24 12.94 0.26
C VAL A 62 -5.16 14.16 0.24
N THR A 63 -5.07 15.02 1.25
CA THR A 63 -5.84 16.26 1.36
C THR A 63 -5.02 17.50 1.06
N ASP A 64 -3.70 17.41 1.20
CA ASP A 64 -2.72 18.46 0.94
C ASP A 64 -1.31 17.86 0.78
N ALA A 65 -0.34 18.67 0.43
CA ALA A 65 1.05 18.24 0.18
C ALA A 65 1.81 17.77 1.46
N ASP A 66 1.31 18.08 2.64
CA ASP A 66 1.89 17.65 3.92
C ASP A 66 1.26 16.34 4.43
N THR A 67 0.22 15.83 3.74
CA THR A 67 -0.45 14.59 4.11
C THR A 67 0.51 13.40 4.04
N ARG A 68 0.66 12.69 5.16
CA ARG A 68 1.46 11.46 5.29
C ARG A 68 0.53 10.27 5.35
N VAL A 69 0.68 9.38 4.36
CA VAL A 69 -0.11 8.15 4.20
C VAL A 69 0.73 6.96 4.63
N LEU A 70 0.22 6.13 5.54
CA LEU A 70 0.83 4.85 5.91
C LEU A 70 0.13 3.69 5.17
N ASP A 71 0.90 2.93 4.40
CA ASP A 71 0.50 1.66 3.79
C ASP A 71 0.93 0.51 4.70
N VAL A 72 -0.05 -0.20 5.26
CA VAL A 72 0.16 -1.28 6.23
C VAL A 72 0.27 -2.62 5.51
N GLY A 73 1.46 -3.21 5.52
CA GLY A 73 1.75 -4.42 4.74
C GLY A 73 2.01 -4.09 3.28
N SER A 74 2.92 -3.14 3.04
CA SER A 74 3.11 -2.53 1.71
C SER A 74 3.66 -3.50 0.63
N GLY A 75 4.09 -4.70 0.99
CA GLY A 75 4.65 -5.66 0.04
C GLY A 75 5.82 -5.07 -0.75
N VAL A 76 5.74 -5.12 -2.08
CA VAL A 76 6.72 -4.52 -3.01
C VAL A 76 6.57 -2.99 -3.16
N GLY A 77 5.62 -2.37 -2.44
CA GLY A 77 5.42 -0.93 -2.40
C GLY A 77 4.54 -0.35 -3.50
N LYS A 78 3.82 -1.17 -4.27
CA LYS A 78 3.06 -0.69 -5.44
C LYS A 78 2.13 0.48 -5.12
N PHE A 79 1.32 0.40 -4.05
CA PHE A 79 0.43 1.48 -3.65
C PHE A 79 1.20 2.78 -3.35
N CYS A 80 2.28 2.70 -2.56
CA CYS A 80 3.09 3.88 -2.22
C CYS A 80 3.74 4.51 -3.45
N LEU A 81 4.28 3.70 -4.37
CA LEU A 81 4.92 4.18 -5.60
C LEU A 81 3.89 4.89 -6.51
N VAL A 82 2.71 4.28 -6.70
CA VAL A 82 1.63 4.87 -7.49
C VAL A 82 1.14 6.16 -6.86
N GLY A 83 0.87 6.17 -5.56
CA GLY A 83 0.39 7.34 -4.83
C GLY A 83 1.37 8.52 -4.88
N ALA A 84 2.65 8.26 -4.68
CA ALA A 84 3.70 9.29 -4.75
C ALA A 84 3.90 9.88 -6.16
N LEU A 85 3.53 9.12 -7.20
CA LEU A 85 3.58 9.59 -8.58
C LEU A 85 2.31 10.33 -9.02
N SER A 86 1.16 10.01 -8.44
CA SER A 86 -0.15 10.54 -8.84
C SER A 86 -0.68 11.64 -7.93
N THR A 87 -0.05 11.92 -6.79
CA THR A 87 -0.46 12.97 -5.84
C THR A 87 0.73 13.73 -5.28
N ASP A 88 0.48 14.78 -4.48
CA ASP A 88 1.52 15.53 -3.79
C ASP A 88 1.81 15.05 -2.36
N GLY A 89 1.10 14.04 -1.87
CA GLY A 89 1.28 13.48 -0.53
C GLY A 89 2.57 12.68 -0.35
N TRP A 90 2.90 12.38 0.90
CA TRP A 90 4.01 11.51 1.31
C TRP A 90 3.51 10.11 1.63
N PHE A 91 4.13 9.08 1.08
CA PHE A 91 3.73 7.70 1.23
C PHE A 91 4.80 6.90 1.97
N TYR A 92 4.38 6.20 3.02
CA TYR A 92 5.25 5.38 3.85
C TYR A 92 4.73 3.95 3.85
N GLY A 93 5.50 3.02 3.30
CA GLY A 93 5.18 1.60 3.33
C GLY A 93 5.84 0.89 4.50
N VAL A 94 5.11 0.12 5.30
CA VAL A 94 5.68 -0.76 6.31
C VAL A 94 5.46 -2.22 5.93
N GLU A 95 6.56 -2.99 5.90
CA GLU A 95 6.55 -4.41 5.52
C GLU A 95 7.55 -5.19 6.38
N GLN A 96 7.18 -6.40 6.80
CA GLN A 96 8.02 -7.26 7.63
C GLN A 96 9.13 -7.95 6.84
N ARG A 97 8.90 -8.21 5.55
CA ARG A 97 9.84 -8.91 4.68
C ARG A 97 10.92 -7.97 4.15
N LYS A 98 12.09 -8.06 4.72
CA LYS A 98 13.26 -7.26 4.31
C LYS A 98 13.53 -7.28 2.81
N ARG A 99 13.31 -8.43 2.15
CA ARG A 99 13.51 -8.55 0.70
C ARG A 99 12.61 -7.61 -0.08
N LEU A 100 11.32 -7.50 0.32
CA LEU A 100 10.34 -6.64 -0.34
C LEU A 100 10.63 -5.16 -0.07
N VAL A 101 10.98 -4.82 1.16
CA VAL A 101 11.40 -3.46 1.53
C VAL A 101 12.63 -3.02 0.72
N ASN A 102 13.64 -3.88 0.61
CA ASN A 102 14.84 -3.57 -0.17
C ASN A 102 14.54 -3.39 -1.67
N LEU A 103 13.62 -4.20 -2.22
CA LEU A 103 13.15 -4.05 -3.59
C LEU A 103 12.46 -2.69 -3.78
N ALA A 104 11.51 -2.36 -2.91
CA ALA A 104 10.78 -1.09 -2.98
C ALA A 104 11.73 0.11 -2.90
N LYS A 105 12.72 0.08 -1.99
CA LYS A 105 13.75 1.12 -1.87
C LYS A 105 14.61 1.22 -3.14
N SER A 106 15.02 0.09 -3.71
CA SER A 106 15.83 0.13 -4.94
C SER A 106 15.06 0.73 -6.11
N ILE A 107 13.74 0.49 -6.19
CA ILE A 107 12.88 1.10 -7.23
C ILE A 107 12.78 2.61 -7.03
N VAL A 108 12.61 3.07 -5.78
CA VAL A 108 12.62 4.52 -5.48
C VAL A 108 13.92 5.16 -5.94
N ASP A 109 15.06 4.56 -5.61
CA ASP A 109 16.39 5.07 -5.97
C ASP A 109 16.65 5.03 -7.49
N ASP A 110 16.28 3.92 -8.16
CA ASP A 110 16.55 3.72 -9.60
C ASP A 110 15.71 4.64 -10.49
N PHE A 111 14.48 4.95 -10.07
CA PHE A 111 13.54 5.80 -10.84
C PHE A 111 13.33 7.18 -10.23
N GLU A 112 14.09 7.54 -9.19
CA GLU A 112 14.03 8.85 -8.53
C GLU A 112 12.57 9.24 -8.16
N ILE A 113 11.83 8.28 -7.53
CA ILE A 113 10.45 8.49 -7.13
C ILE A 113 10.43 9.30 -5.83
N PRO A 114 9.93 10.54 -5.85
CA PRO A 114 9.90 11.37 -4.65
C PRO A 114 8.79 10.92 -3.69
N ARG A 115 8.90 11.30 -2.42
CA ARG A 115 7.83 11.16 -1.41
C ARG A 115 7.32 9.72 -1.18
N ALA A 116 8.14 8.70 -1.49
CA ALA A 116 7.87 7.31 -1.15
C ALA A 116 9.01 6.75 -0.29
N GLU A 117 8.70 6.30 0.91
CA GLU A 117 9.65 5.73 1.86
C GLU A 117 9.17 4.36 2.35
N PHE A 118 10.12 3.45 2.63
CA PHE A 118 9.78 2.10 3.05
C PHE A 118 10.51 1.71 4.33
N LEU A 119 9.76 1.13 5.27
CA LEU A 119 10.20 0.75 6.60
C LEU A 119 10.12 -0.78 6.76
N GLU A 120 11.24 -1.40 7.15
CA GLU A 120 11.23 -2.80 7.57
C GLU A 120 10.71 -2.90 9.00
N GLY A 121 9.64 -3.67 9.21
CA GLY A 121 9.14 -3.89 10.55
C GLY A 121 7.68 -4.26 10.67
N ASP A 122 7.27 -4.39 11.91
CA ASP A 122 5.89 -4.64 12.30
C ASP A 122 5.14 -3.31 12.46
N ALA A 123 4.09 -3.11 11.67
CA ALA A 123 3.25 -1.91 11.72
C ALA A 123 2.73 -1.59 13.13
N ARG A 124 2.56 -2.61 13.98
CA ARG A 124 2.13 -2.45 15.38
C ARG A 124 3.16 -1.75 16.26
N ARG A 125 4.42 -1.60 15.81
CA ARG A 125 5.49 -0.93 16.56
C ARG A 125 5.69 0.53 16.16
N LEU A 126 5.03 0.97 15.09
CA LEU A 126 5.08 2.37 14.64
C LEU A 126 4.16 3.24 15.49
N ASP A 127 4.52 4.51 15.62
CA ASP A 127 3.60 5.54 16.13
C ASP A 127 2.71 6.03 14.98
N TRP A 128 1.48 5.53 14.93
CA TRP A 128 0.51 5.87 13.88
C TRP A 128 0.10 7.35 13.91
N ARG A 129 0.29 8.06 15.02
CA ARG A 129 0.00 9.50 15.13
C ARG A 129 0.91 10.38 14.28
N CYS A 130 1.99 9.83 13.74
CA CYS A 130 2.83 10.51 12.76
C CYS A 130 2.20 10.60 11.36
N PHE A 131 1.06 9.94 11.13
CA PHE A 131 0.39 9.86 9.84
C PHE A 131 -1.04 10.39 9.94
N GLN A 132 -1.53 11.02 8.88
CA GLN A 132 -2.89 11.54 8.78
C GLN A 132 -3.84 10.56 8.10
N SER A 133 -3.29 9.70 7.23
CA SER A 133 -4.07 8.79 6.40
C SER A 133 -3.45 7.39 6.34
N PHE A 134 -4.31 6.39 6.11
CA PHE A 134 -3.92 4.97 6.15
C PHE A 134 -4.51 4.21 4.97
N TYR A 135 -3.73 3.32 4.40
CA TYR A 135 -4.17 2.37 3.40
C TYR A 135 -4.06 0.93 3.92
N LEU A 136 -5.12 0.14 3.70
CA LEU A 136 -5.21 -1.24 4.14
C LEU A 136 -5.79 -2.10 3.00
N PHE A 137 -4.96 -2.97 2.43
CA PHE A 137 -5.38 -3.97 1.45
C PHE A 137 -5.23 -5.35 2.05
N ASN A 138 -6.18 -5.74 2.90
CA ASN A 138 -6.21 -7.04 3.58
C ASN A 138 -4.82 -7.53 4.05
N PRO A 139 -4.07 -6.71 4.80
CA PRO A 139 -2.62 -6.82 4.94
C PRO A 139 -2.13 -8.10 5.65
N PHE A 140 -3.06 -8.86 6.25
CA PHE A 140 -2.69 -10.01 7.08
C PHE A 140 -3.28 -11.34 6.58
N VAL A 141 -4.00 -11.33 5.46
CA VAL A 141 -4.75 -12.51 4.97
C VAL A 141 -3.87 -13.72 4.69
N GLU A 142 -2.59 -13.54 4.35
CA GLU A 142 -1.66 -14.64 4.13
C GLU A 142 -1.48 -15.56 5.34
N HIS A 143 -1.76 -15.06 6.57
CA HIS A 143 -1.77 -15.89 7.78
C HIS A 143 -2.83 -17.00 7.73
N LEU A 144 -3.88 -16.82 6.92
CA LEU A 144 -4.97 -17.78 6.71
C LEU A 144 -4.76 -18.66 5.47
N TYR A 145 -3.77 -18.33 4.62
CA TYR A 145 -3.48 -19.08 3.40
C TYR A 145 -2.76 -20.40 3.70
N LYS A 146 -2.98 -21.41 2.85
CA LYS A 146 -2.15 -22.61 2.84
C LYS A 146 -0.72 -22.23 2.42
N GLU A 147 0.23 -23.05 2.81
CA GLU A 147 1.66 -22.79 2.57
C GLU A 147 2.00 -22.50 1.09
N GLY A 148 1.38 -23.25 0.16
CA GLY A 148 1.60 -23.07 -1.28
C GLY A 148 0.97 -21.81 -1.90
N ASP A 149 0.06 -21.15 -1.17
CA ASP A 149 -0.67 -19.97 -1.66
C ASP A 149 -0.09 -18.66 -1.11
N ARG A 150 0.96 -18.74 -0.30
CA ARG A 150 1.65 -17.58 0.31
C ARG A 150 2.71 -17.01 -0.62
N LEU A 151 2.97 -15.71 -0.46
CA LEU A 151 4.02 -15.03 -1.22
C LEU A 151 5.42 -15.66 -1.00
N ASP A 152 5.74 -15.95 0.26
CA ASP A 152 6.92 -16.69 0.69
C ASP A 152 6.78 -17.21 2.13
N GLN A 153 7.80 -17.90 2.64
CA GLN A 153 7.84 -18.47 3.98
C GLN A 153 8.81 -17.74 4.92
N SER A 154 9.18 -16.49 4.60
CA SER A 154 10.17 -15.74 5.39
C SER A 154 9.67 -15.20 6.72
N ILE A 155 8.35 -15.23 6.95
CA ILE A 155 7.72 -14.85 8.21
C ILE A 155 6.91 -16.02 8.79
N GLY A 156 6.64 -16.00 10.09
CA GLY A 156 5.77 -17.00 10.73
C GLY A 156 4.30 -16.70 10.46
N PHE A 157 3.52 -17.74 10.14
CA PHE A 157 2.10 -17.64 9.84
C PHE A 157 1.28 -18.43 10.86
N SER A 158 0.23 -17.81 11.41
CA SER A 158 -0.77 -18.47 12.25
C SER A 158 -2.05 -17.67 12.33
N GLU A 159 -3.16 -18.31 12.64
CA GLU A 159 -4.45 -17.68 12.89
C GLU A 159 -4.39 -16.73 14.10
N ASP A 160 -3.70 -17.14 15.17
CA ASP A 160 -3.51 -16.29 16.36
C ASP A 160 -2.75 -15.00 16.00
N ALA A 161 -1.73 -15.07 15.15
CA ALA A 161 -1.01 -13.90 14.67
C ALA A 161 -1.93 -13.00 13.82
N TYR A 162 -2.75 -13.58 12.94
CA TYR A 162 -3.75 -12.84 12.19
C TYR A 162 -4.69 -12.05 13.10
N LEU A 163 -5.32 -12.72 14.06
CA LEU A 163 -6.24 -12.08 15.01
C LEU A 163 -5.56 -10.99 15.84
N ALA A 164 -4.31 -11.23 16.27
CA ALA A 164 -3.53 -10.23 17.01
C ALA A 164 -3.18 -9.00 16.16
N MET A 165 -2.92 -9.17 14.86
CA MET A 165 -2.64 -8.07 13.93
C MET A 165 -3.90 -7.26 13.65
N VAL A 166 -5.03 -7.92 13.37
CA VAL A 166 -6.33 -7.25 13.17
C VAL A 166 -6.71 -6.41 14.38
N ARG A 167 -6.65 -7.00 15.60
CA ARG A 167 -6.88 -6.26 16.85
C ARG A 167 -5.92 -5.09 17.04
N GLY A 168 -4.65 -5.30 16.68
CA GLY A 168 -3.63 -4.25 16.75
C GLY A 168 -3.96 -3.05 15.87
N VAL A 169 -4.50 -3.27 14.67
CA VAL A 169 -5.00 -2.22 13.77
C VAL A 169 -6.21 -1.51 14.40
N GLN A 170 -7.21 -2.26 14.87
CA GLN A 170 -8.42 -1.67 15.48
C GLN A 170 -8.08 -0.75 16.66
N ILE A 171 -7.19 -1.19 17.56
CA ILE A 171 -6.74 -0.40 18.72
C ILE A 171 -6.06 0.89 18.27
N ARG A 172 -5.22 0.85 17.24
CA ARG A 172 -4.52 2.04 16.72
C ARG A 172 -5.48 3.01 16.07
N LEU A 173 -6.33 2.53 15.17
CA LEU A 173 -7.35 3.35 14.52
C LEU A 173 -8.27 4.03 15.55
N HIS A 174 -8.68 3.29 16.60
CA HIS A 174 -9.49 3.84 17.69
C HIS A 174 -8.82 5.05 18.36
N GLY A 175 -7.51 5.00 18.59
CA GLY A 175 -6.72 6.04 19.25
C GLY A 175 -6.26 7.21 18.38
N LEU A 176 -6.61 7.25 17.08
CA LEU A 176 -6.22 8.33 16.18
C LEU A 176 -7.16 9.55 16.31
N PRO A 177 -6.71 10.76 15.94
CA PRO A 177 -7.53 11.97 16.05
C PRO A 177 -8.68 12.00 15.05
N VAL A 178 -9.68 12.85 15.33
CA VAL A 178 -10.75 13.22 14.38
C VAL A 178 -10.08 13.81 13.12
N GLY A 179 -10.66 13.50 11.96
CA GLY A 179 -10.11 13.86 10.64
C GLY A 179 -9.22 12.78 10.02
N THR A 180 -8.80 11.76 10.79
CA THR A 180 -8.05 10.63 10.23
C THR A 180 -8.83 9.95 9.10
N ARG A 181 -8.14 9.70 7.98
CA ARG A 181 -8.69 9.06 6.79
C ARG A 181 -8.14 7.65 6.63
N VAL A 182 -9.00 6.69 6.33
CA VAL A 182 -8.60 5.29 6.11
C VAL A 182 -9.24 4.80 4.81
N ALA A 183 -8.42 4.44 3.83
CA ALA A 183 -8.90 3.73 2.66
C ALA A 183 -8.68 2.23 2.83
N THR A 184 -9.72 1.44 2.58
CA THR A 184 -9.65 -0.02 2.60
C THR A 184 -10.04 -0.58 1.23
N TYR A 185 -9.26 -1.55 0.77
CA TYR A 185 -9.61 -2.40 -0.36
C TYR A 185 -9.50 -3.86 0.09
N HIS A 186 -10.54 -4.67 -0.07
CA HIS A 186 -10.70 -5.99 0.59
C HIS A 186 -10.63 -5.93 2.14
N GLY A 187 -10.88 -4.75 2.74
CA GLY A 187 -10.86 -4.58 4.18
C GLY A 187 -9.51 -4.77 4.85
N PHE A 188 -9.50 -5.07 6.14
CA PHE A 188 -8.30 -5.45 6.91
C PHE A 188 -8.54 -6.65 7.85
N GLY A 189 -9.69 -7.34 7.67
CA GLY A 189 -10.07 -8.51 8.46
C GLY A 189 -10.83 -8.21 9.75
N GLY A 190 -11.14 -6.95 10.02
CA GLY A 190 -11.92 -6.50 11.18
C GLY A 190 -12.88 -5.38 10.86
N ASP A 191 -13.74 -5.06 11.82
CA ASP A 191 -14.66 -3.92 11.73
C ASP A 191 -13.92 -2.60 12.00
N MET A 192 -14.36 -1.55 11.31
CA MET A 192 -13.88 -0.19 11.59
C MET A 192 -14.31 0.22 13.02
N PRO A 193 -13.40 0.77 13.85
CA PRO A 193 -13.74 1.20 15.19
C PRO A 193 -14.83 2.28 15.22
N PRO A 194 -15.55 2.42 16.34
CA PRO A 194 -16.49 3.52 16.52
C PRO A 194 -15.86 4.89 16.25
N GLY A 195 -16.67 5.83 15.78
CA GLY A 195 -16.21 7.18 15.42
C GLY A 195 -15.83 7.36 13.96
N TYR A 196 -15.60 6.28 13.22
CA TYR A 196 -15.38 6.34 11.76
C TYR A 196 -16.71 6.24 11.01
N GLU A 197 -16.85 7.07 9.98
CA GLU A 197 -17.98 7.05 9.06
C GLU A 197 -17.52 6.73 7.64
N LEU A 198 -18.29 5.88 6.96
CA LEU A 198 -18.07 5.57 5.55
C LEU A 198 -18.44 6.79 4.70
N ARG A 199 -17.49 7.35 3.96
CA ARG A 199 -17.67 8.53 3.12
C ARG A 199 -17.75 8.20 1.64
N VAL A 200 -17.01 7.18 1.21
CA VAL A 200 -16.98 6.71 -0.18
C VAL A 200 -17.02 5.20 -0.21
N GLU A 201 -17.81 4.63 -1.11
CA GLU A 201 -17.80 3.22 -1.46
C GLU A 201 -17.90 3.11 -2.98
N GLU A 202 -16.83 2.69 -3.62
CA GLU A 202 -16.72 2.57 -5.06
C GLU A 202 -16.40 1.12 -5.45
N PRO A 203 -17.10 0.52 -6.44
CA PRO A 203 -16.78 -0.84 -6.88
C PRO A 203 -15.40 -0.87 -7.57
N GLY A 204 -14.63 -1.90 -7.30
CA GLY A 204 -13.37 -2.22 -7.94
C GLY A 204 -13.35 -3.66 -8.44
N TYR A 205 -12.19 -4.19 -8.76
CA TYR A 205 -11.99 -5.55 -9.29
C TYR A 205 -12.38 -6.65 -8.28
N GLY A 206 -13.68 -6.93 -8.17
CA GLY A 206 -14.24 -7.98 -7.31
C GLY A 206 -14.50 -7.59 -5.85
N ASP A 207 -14.25 -6.35 -5.46
CA ASP A 207 -14.56 -5.79 -4.13
C ASP A 207 -14.80 -4.27 -4.23
N TYR A 208 -14.85 -3.58 -3.09
CA TYR A 208 -15.08 -2.15 -2.98
C TYR A 208 -13.86 -1.43 -2.39
N LEU A 209 -13.49 -0.32 -3.03
CA LEU A 209 -12.67 0.70 -2.39
C LEU A 209 -13.54 1.53 -1.46
N ARG A 210 -13.20 1.58 -0.18
CA ARG A 210 -13.93 2.34 0.83
C ARG A 210 -13.06 3.39 1.46
N LEU A 211 -13.59 4.59 1.61
CA LEU A 211 -13.00 5.65 2.43
C LEU A 211 -13.79 5.81 3.71
N TRP A 212 -13.10 5.69 4.82
CA TRP A 212 -13.58 5.97 6.16
C TRP A 212 -12.92 7.23 6.70
N VAL A 213 -13.69 8.08 7.38
CA VAL A 213 -13.17 9.29 8.02
C VAL A 213 -13.59 9.27 9.48
N LYS A 214 -12.65 9.56 10.38
CA LYS A 214 -12.96 9.68 11.80
C LYS A 214 -13.64 11.01 12.08
N GLU A 215 -14.91 10.98 12.46
CA GLU A 215 -15.75 12.17 12.63
C GLU A 215 -15.92 12.58 14.10
N ARG A 216 -15.67 11.65 15.04
CA ARG A 216 -15.80 11.89 16.47
C ARG A 216 -14.87 11.00 17.28
N GLU A 217 -14.53 11.46 18.46
CA GLU A 217 -13.88 10.61 19.46
C GLU A 217 -14.84 9.47 19.87
N ALA A 218 -14.27 8.29 20.17
CA ALA A 218 -15.05 7.09 20.49
C ALA A 218 -14.93 6.76 21.97
#